data_6bf92e1da8d611b9a25a8c8ec329c0c8
#
_entry.id   6bf92e1da8d611b9a25a8c8ec329c0c8
#
_cell.length_a   1.000
_cell.length_b   1.000
_cell.length_c   1.000
_cell.angle_alpha   90.00
_cell.angle_beta   90.00
_cell.angle_gamma   90.00
#
_symmetry.space_group_name_H-M   'P 1'
#
loop_
_entity.id
_entity.type
_entity.pdbx_description
1 polymer ?
#
loop_
_entity_poly.entity_id
_entity_poly.type
_entity_poly.pdbx_seq_one_letter_code
_entity_poly.pdbx_strand_id
1 'polypeptide(L)'
;MSTVNLANDSVLNQQSSNRFLKLDQSGQTVVTYIIIDSWYNYPQVVRSKSRILKGPVKSIDDVPEWSHPRPSNVHNVHDSVYEDIIKPVAMFRDPFLGDPNKLVLCEVYQADGKPVSKCST
;
A
#
# COMPACT_ATOMS: atom_id res chain seq x y z
N MET A 1 31.89 -9.71 -23.70
CA MET A 1 31.94 -8.30 -23.28
C MET A 1 30.72 -7.92 -22.45
N SER A 2 29.58 -8.39 -22.79
CA SER A 2 28.36 -8.03 -22.09
C SER A 2 28.23 -8.61 -20.67
N THR A 3 28.86 -9.72 -20.37
CA THR A 3 28.76 -10.39 -19.07
C THR A 3 29.47 -9.63 -17.95
N VAL A 4 30.52 -8.92 -18.23
CA VAL A 4 31.21 -8.10 -17.23
C VAL A 4 30.41 -6.86 -16.91
N ASN A 5 29.70 -6.31 -17.88
CA ASN A 5 28.88 -5.12 -17.70
C ASN A 5 27.64 -5.38 -16.86
N LEU A 6 27.06 -6.58 -16.96
CA LEU A 6 25.88 -6.92 -16.17
C LEU A 6 26.16 -6.92 -14.66
N ALA A 7 27.31 -7.44 -14.25
CA ALA A 7 27.69 -7.42 -12.84
C ALA A 7 27.94 -6.00 -12.34
N ASN A 8 28.59 -5.18 -13.15
CA ASN A 8 28.85 -3.78 -12.81
C ASN A 8 27.56 -2.96 -12.76
N ASP A 9 26.64 -3.18 -13.69
CA ASP A 9 25.36 -2.50 -13.70
C ASP A 9 24.53 -2.84 -12.44
N SER A 10 24.56 -4.09 -12.01
CA SER A 10 23.88 -4.50 -10.79
C SER A 10 24.43 -3.79 -9.55
N VAL A 11 25.76 -3.69 -9.44
CA VAL A 11 26.40 -2.99 -8.32
C VAL A 11 26.10 -1.49 -8.36
N LEU A 12 26.15 -0.88 -9.53
CA LEU A 12 25.85 0.54 -9.70
C LEU A 12 24.39 0.84 -9.36
N ASN A 13 23.47 0.00 -9.77
CA ASN A 13 22.06 0.15 -9.45
C ASN A 13 21.81 0.04 -7.95
N GLN A 14 22.48 -0.88 -7.28
CA GLN A 14 22.37 -1.04 -5.83
C GLN A 14 22.95 0.17 -5.10
N GLN A 15 24.07 0.71 -5.54
CA GLN A 15 24.64 1.91 -4.96
C GLN A 15 23.74 3.13 -5.16
N SER A 16 23.15 3.27 -6.34
CA SER A 16 22.18 4.33 -6.61
C SER A 16 20.95 4.21 -5.73
N SER A 17 20.40 3.02 -5.60
CA SER A 17 19.26 2.77 -4.71
C SER A 17 19.59 3.12 -3.27
N ASN A 18 20.76 2.73 -2.78
CA ASN A 18 21.19 3.04 -1.43
C ASN A 18 21.34 4.54 -1.21
N ARG A 19 21.83 5.26 -2.22
CA ARG A 19 21.93 6.72 -2.15
C ARG A 19 20.58 7.37 -2.02
N PHE A 20 19.58 6.94 -2.80
CA PHE A 20 18.24 7.47 -2.73
C PHE A 20 17.56 7.13 -1.41
N LEU A 21 17.77 5.94 -0.88
CA LEU A 21 17.22 5.53 0.41
C LEU A 21 17.80 6.32 1.58
N LYS A 22 18.98 6.90 1.43
CA LYS A 22 19.62 7.73 2.46
C LYS A 22 19.21 9.18 2.40
N LEU A 23 18.44 9.60 1.38
CA LEU A 23 17.97 10.96 1.31
C LEU A 23 17.01 11.25 2.46
N ASP A 24 17.10 12.46 2.99
CA ASP A 24 16.23 12.91 4.06
C ASP A 24 14.80 13.04 3.56
N GLN A 25 13.87 12.44 4.28
CA GLN A 25 12.44 12.54 4.00
C GLN A 25 11.78 13.71 4.73
N SER A 26 12.57 14.60 5.33
CA SER A 26 12.09 15.79 6.03
C SER A 26 11.08 15.47 7.15
N GLY A 27 11.30 14.37 7.86
CA GLY A 27 10.42 13.95 8.94
C GLY A 27 9.11 13.34 8.47
N GLN A 28 8.94 13.12 7.18
CA GLN A 28 7.74 12.50 6.61
C GLN A 28 7.87 10.99 6.61
N THR A 29 6.72 10.33 6.66
CA THR A 29 6.65 8.86 6.60
C THR A 29 5.79 8.45 5.42
N VAL A 30 6.31 7.57 4.58
CA VAL A 30 5.52 6.94 3.52
C VAL A 30 4.84 5.70 4.10
N VAL A 31 3.53 5.68 4.05
CA VAL A 31 2.74 4.53 4.50
C VAL A 31 2.11 3.90 3.28
N THR A 32 2.42 2.62 3.06
CA THR A 32 1.86 1.84 1.97
C THR A 32 0.76 0.94 2.52
N TYR A 33 -0.46 1.19 2.08
CA TYR A 33 -1.65 0.44 2.47
C TYR A 33 -1.76 -0.77 1.54
N ILE A 34 -1.78 -1.94 2.13
CA ILE A 34 -1.96 -3.20 1.40
C ILE A 34 -3.40 -3.64 1.57
N ILE A 35 -4.08 -3.80 0.45
CA ILE A 35 -5.51 -4.06 0.39
C ILE A 35 -5.71 -5.40 -0.31
N ILE A 36 -6.39 -6.31 0.35
CA ILE A 36 -6.82 -7.56 -0.26
C ILE A 36 -8.27 -7.36 -0.69
N ASP A 37 -8.45 -7.23 -1.98
CA ASP A 37 -9.73 -6.93 -2.58
C ASP A 37 -10.40 -8.23 -3.02
N SER A 38 -11.58 -8.51 -2.49
CA SER A 38 -12.35 -9.68 -2.88
C SER A 38 -13.82 -9.31 -2.96
N TRP A 39 -14.24 -8.97 -4.17
CA TRP A 39 -15.62 -8.63 -4.46
C TRP A 39 -16.34 -9.81 -5.10
N TYR A 40 -17.37 -10.32 -4.42
CA TYR A 40 -18.26 -11.38 -4.93
C TYR A 40 -17.50 -12.59 -5.51
N ASN A 41 -17.67 -12.85 -6.81
CA ASN A 41 -17.08 -14.00 -7.49
C ASN A 41 -15.70 -13.71 -8.10
N TYR A 42 -15.15 -12.55 -7.83
CA TYR A 42 -13.84 -12.20 -8.36
C TYR A 42 -12.74 -12.81 -7.50
N PRO A 43 -11.64 -13.25 -8.12
CA PRO A 43 -10.50 -13.74 -7.36
C PRO A 43 -9.94 -12.62 -6.48
N GLN A 44 -9.37 -13.00 -5.36
CA GLN A 44 -8.70 -12.06 -4.49
C GLN A 44 -7.53 -11.40 -5.23
N VAL A 45 -7.50 -10.09 -5.18
CA VAL A 45 -6.43 -9.30 -5.78
C VAL A 45 -5.78 -8.48 -4.68
N VAL A 46 -4.46 -8.56 -4.59
CA VAL A 46 -3.69 -7.74 -3.67
C VAL A 46 -3.37 -6.44 -4.38
N ARG A 47 -3.76 -5.33 -3.77
CA ARG A 47 -3.48 -3.99 -4.27
C ARG A 47 -2.75 -3.20 -3.21
N SER A 48 -2.06 -2.17 -3.65
CA SER A 48 -1.40 -1.26 -2.71
C SER A 48 -1.55 0.16 -3.18
N LYS A 49 -1.58 1.08 -2.23
CA LYS A 49 -1.50 2.51 -2.49
C LYS A 49 -0.78 3.16 -1.33
N SER A 50 -0.08 4.23 -1.62
CA SER A 50 0.76 4.88 -0.64
C SER A 50 0.35 6.32 -0.43
N ARG A 51 0.57 6.81 0.77
CA ARG A 51 0.44 8.22 1.09
C ARG A 51 1.58 8.66 2.01
N ILE A 52 1.78 9.95 2.03
CA ILE A 52 2.79 10.57 2.89
C ILE A 52 2.10 11.18 4.09
N LEU A 53 2.54 10.78 5.28
CA LEU A 53 2.11 11.37 6.54
C LEU A 53 3.20 12.28 7.10
N LYS A 54 2.80 13.34 7.73
CA LYS A 54 3.73 14.23 8.42
C LYS A 54 4.09 13.64 9.77
N GLY A 55 5.38 13.58 10.04
CA GLY A 55 5.88 13.10 11.32
C GLY A 55 6.03 11.59 11.40
N PRO A 56 6.49 11.10 12.53
CA PRO A 56 6.73 9.69 12.73
C PRO A 56 5.42 8.92 12.96
N VAL A 57 5.36 7.70 12.43
CA VAL A 57 4.27 6.76 12.69
C VAL A 57 4.81 5.70 13.65
N LYS A 58 4.34 5.75 14.88
CA LYS A 58 4.82 4.86 15.95
C LYS A 58 3.92 3.67 16.17
N SER A 59 2.62 3.85 15.94
CA SER A 59 1.64 2.79 16.14
C SER A 59 0.61 2.83 15.02
N ILE A 60 -0.19 1.78 14.95
CA ILE A 60 -1.26 1.70 13.95
C ILE A 60 -2.31 2.79 14.12
N ASP A 61 -2.46 3.30 15.33
CA ASP A 61 -3.41 4.38 15.63
C ASP A 61 -3.01 5.70 14.95
N ASP A 62 -1.74 5.84 14.60
CA ASP A 62 -1.25 7.01 13.87
C ASP A 62 -1.58 6.95 12.37
N VAL A 63 -2.05 5.82 11.88
CA VAL A 63 -2.36 5.62 10.47
C VAL A 63 -3.85 5.83 10.25
N PRO A 64 -4.25 6.86 9.48
CA PRO A 64 -5.66 7.15 9.25
C PRO A 64 -6.31 6.12 8.33
N GLU A 65 -7.62 5.98 8.44
CA GLU A 65 -8.42 5.29 7.45
C GLU A 65 -8.35 6.02 6.10
N TRP A 66 -8.58 5.28 5.03
CA TRP A 66 -8.55 5.86 3.70
C TRP A 66 -9.68 5.28 2.86
N SER A 67 -9.98 5.93 1.77
CA SER A 67 -10.94 5.43 0.80
C SER A 67 -10.24 4.67 -0.32
N HIS A 68 -10.99 3.74 -0.91
CA HIS A 68 -10.51 2.92 -2.01
C HIS A 68 -11.67 2.71 -2.99
N PRO A 69 -11.51 3.09 -4.27
CA PRO A 69 -12.58 2.90 -5.23
C PRO A 69 -12.81 1.42 -5.50
N ARG A 70 -14.07 1.06 -5.67
CA ARG A 70 -14.43 -0.30 -6.08
C ARG A 70 -13.92 -0.57 -7.49
N PRO A 71 -13.59 -1.83 -7.79
CA PRO A 71 -13.21 -2.21 -9.15
C PRO A 71 -14.33 -1.86 -10.13
N SER A 72 -13.97 -1.25 -11.25
CA SER A 72 -14.91 -0.75 -12.25
C SER A 72 -15.61 -1.84 -13.05
N ASN A 73 -15.38 -3.09 -12.76
CA ASN A 73 -15.97 -4.22 -13.47
C ASN A 73 -17.37 -4.59 -13.00
N VAL A 74 -17.91 -3.87 -12.05
CA VAL A 74 -19.30 -4.03 -11.67
C VAL A 74 -20.14 -3.27 -12.68
N HIS A 75 -20.85 -4.03 -13.51
CA HIS A 75 -21.56 -3.55 -14.70
C HIS A 75 -22.73 -2.58 -14.43
N ASN A 76 -22.76 -1.89 -13.35
CA ASN A 76 -23.79 -0.90 -13.15
C ASN A 76 -23.24 0.48 -13.41
N VAL A 77 -23.30 0.84 -14.68
CA VAL A 77 -22.79 2.09 -15.23
C VAL A 77 -23.45 3.33 -14.59
N HIS A 78 -24.55 3.13 -13.90
CA HIS A 78 -25.30 4.23 -13.28
C HIS A 78 -24.93 4.49 -11.83
N ASP A 79 -24.16 3.60 -11.25
CA ASP A 79 -23.76 3.78 -9.88
C ASP A 79 -22.48 4.61 -9.85
N SER A 80 -22.70 5.83 -9.44
CA SER A 80 -21.65 6.74 -9.02
C SER A 80 -20.61 6.00 -8.19
N VAL A 81 -19.41 6.41 -8.37
CA VAL A 81 -18.21 5.95 -7.70
C VAL A 81 -18.49 5.49 -6.27
N TYR A 82 -18.63 4.18 -6.09
CA TYR A 82 -18.64 3.60 -4.75
C TYR A 82 -17.22 3.58 -4.22
N GLU A 83 -17.03 4.23 -3.11
CA GLU A 83 -15.78 4.17 -2.38
C GLU A 83 -15.96 3.29 -1.16
N ASP A 84 -15.06 2.34 -1.02
CA ASP A 84 -14.95 1.55 0.19
C ASP A 84 -13.97 2.21 1.14
N ILE A 85 -14.09 1.90 2.42
CA ILE A 85 -13.20 2.40 3.44
C ILE A 85 -12.18 1.33 3.77
N ILE A 86 -10.91 1.67 3.74
CA ILE A 86 -9.85 0.78 4.16
C ILE A 86 -9.37 1.17 5.54
N LYS A 87 -9.36 0.19 6.44
CA LYS A 87 -8.98 0.37 7.84
C LYS A 87 -7.72 -0.40 8.14
N PRO A 88 -6.66 0.27 8.59
CA PRO A 88 -5.45 -0.42 9.00
C PRO A 88 -5.68 -1.38 10.16
N VAL A 89 -5.23 -2.62 10.03
CA VAL A 89 -5.36 -3.64 11.07
C VAL A 89 -4.02 -4.17 11.55
N ALA A 90 -2.97 -4.08 10.74
CA ALA A 90 -1.64 -4.50 11.12
C ALA A 90 -0.61 -3.59 10.47
N MET A 91 0.47 -3.33 11.18
CA MET A 91 1.53 -2.46 10.70
C MET A 91 2.87 -3.18 10.76
N PHE A 92 3.65 -2.99 9.71
CA PHE A 92 4.96 -3.58 9.56
C PHE A 92 5.96 -2.52 9.11
N ARG A 93 7.22 -2.72 9.46
CA ARG A 93 8.30 -1.94 8.87
C ARG A 93 8.33 -2.20 7.37
N ASP A 94 8.52 -1.15 6.57
CA ASP A 94 8.64 -1.30 5.13
C ASP A 94 10.03 -1.85 4.78
N PRO A 95 10.12 -3.08 4.26
CA PRO A 95 11.42 -3.65 3.91
C PRO A 95 11.97 -3.11 2.60
N PHE A 96 11.14 -2.46 1.79
CA PHE A 96 11.54 -1.93 0.49
C PHE A 96 12.07 -0.52 0.60
N LEU A 97 11.37 0.34 1.31
CA LEU A 97 11.74 1.74 1.49
C LEU A 97 12.61 1.97 2.73
N GLY A 98 12.60 1.04 3.69
CA GLY A 98 13.33 1.19 4.94
C GLY A 98 12.68 2.18 5.89
N ASP A 99 13.26 2.35 7.07
CA ASP A 99 12.77 3.29 8.07
C ASP A 99 12.79 4.74 7.55
N PRO A 100 11.86 5.57 7.93
CA PRO A 100 10.77 5.35 8.89
C PRO A 100 9.47 4.81 8.27
N ASN A 101 9.52 4.32 7.07
CA ASN A 101 8.36 3.97 6.27
C ASN A 101 7.71 2.68 6.76
N LYS A 102 6.40 2.57 6.53
CA LYS A 102 5.59 1.48 7.05
C LYS A 102 4.72 0.85 5.97
N LEU A 103 4.50 -0.45 6.10
CA LEU A 103 3.45 -1.17 5.40
C LEU A 103 2.30 -1.38 6.37
N VAL A 104 1.08 -1.17 5.93
CA VAL A 104 -0.10 -1.47 6.73
C VAL A 104 -1.03 -2.38 5.96
N LEU A 105 -1.41 -3.47 6.61
CA LEU A 105 -2.43 -4.36 6.09
C LEU A 105 -3.79 -3.80 6.48
N CYS A 106 -4.72 -3.76 5.54
CA CYS A 106 -6.00 -3.13 5.73
C CYS A 106 -7.15 -4.09 5.50
N GLU A 107 -8.22 -3.91 6.25
CA GLU A 107 -9.52 -4.49 5.96
C GLU A 107 -10.37 -3.50 5.17
N VAL A 108 -11.23 -4.03 4.33
CA VAL A 108 -12.10 -3.24 3.47
C VAL A 108 -13.52 -3.27 4.02
N TYR A 109 -14.09 -2.09 4.19
CA TYR A 109 -15.47 -1.91 4.66
C TYR A 109 -16.24 -1.08 3.66
N GLN A 110 -17.54 -1.36 3.56
CA GLN A 110 -18.44 -0.52 2.79
C GLN A 110 -18.66 0.81 3.51
N ALA A 111 -19.16 1.80 2.79
CA ALA A 111 -19.47 3.11 3.35
C ALA A 111 -20.47 3.05 4.52
N ASP A 112 -21.29 2.01 4.56
CA ASP A 112 -22.24 1.78 5.66
C ASP A 112 -21.60 1.10 6.87
N GLY A 113 -20.32 0.79 6.82
CA GLY A 113 -19.60 0.15 7.91
C GLY A 113 -19.58 -1.37 7.89
N LYS A 114 -20.24 -1.99 6.92
CA LYS A 114 -20.26 -3.45 6.80
C LYS A 114 -18.99 -3.94 6.10
N PRO A 115 -18.40 -5.04 6.58
CA PRO A 115 -17.23 -5.59 5.90
C PRO A 115 -17.60 -6.08 4.50
N VAL A 116 -16.70 -5.81 3.56
CA VAL A 116 -16.90 -6.17 2.16
C VAL A 116 -16.65 -7.65 1.95
N SER A 117 -15.75 -8.22 2.71
CA SER A 117 -15.18 -9.52 2.41
C SER A 117 -15.88 -10.64 3.14
N LYS A 118 -16.31 -11.64 2.40
CA LYS A 118 -16.64 -12.94 2.95
C LYS A 118 -15.42 -13.84 3.10
N CYS A 119 -14.27 -13.36 2.74
CA CYS A 119 -13.04 -14.15 2.71
C CYS A 119 -12.17 -13.98 3.93
N SER A 120 -12.70 -13.40 4.97
CA SER A 120 -12.00 -13.20 6.24
C SER A 120 -11.89 -14.46 7.08
N THR A 121 -12.30 -15.55 6.56
CA THR A 121 -12.16 -16.84 7.25
C THR A 121 -11.00 -17.63 6.72
#